data_adeab6efe667ff51f136f44f4c8ef5f2
#
_entry.id   adeab6efe667ff51f136f44f4c8ef5f2
#
_cell.length_a   1.000
_cell.length_b   1.000
_cell.length_c   1.000
_cell.angle_alpha   90.00
_cell.angle_beta   90.00
_cell.angle_gamma   90.00
#
_symmetry.space_group_name_H-M   'P 1'
#
loop_
_entity.id
_entity.type
_entity.pdbx_description
1 polymer ?
#
loop_
_entity_poly.entity_id
_entity_poly.type
_entity_poly.pdbx_seq_one_letter_code
_entity_poly.pdbx_strand_id
1 'polypeptide(L)'
;MTQPSTSVTDSAIYIPSSTALYDTARECLLTPSGLDENQLQDVFSQIMTHQVDYADLYFQYSRSEGWSLEEGIVKSGSFNIDQGVGVRAVAGEKTAFAYSDDISLPALTQAAIATRAIGRHGHGKPVGVLARPGSRDLYLPHDPIASLKDAEKVALLERLEQITRSLDPRVTQVMAHLAAEYEVVLIARHDGLRAADIRPLVRLSLQVIIEEAGRREQGSAGGGGRFDYAYFTDAILHDYAQKAVHQAVVNLSARPAPAGEMTVVLGAGWPGILLHEAIGHGLEGDFNRKGSSAFSNRIGEKVAATGVTVVDDGTLARRRGSLNIDDEGNPTQCTVLIENGVLKGYLQDSLNARLMGMPVTGNARRESYAHIPMPRMTNTYMLNGDKTPEEIIASV
;
A
#
# COMPACT_ATOMS: atom_id res chain seq x y z
N MET A 1 -11.71 21.84 -9.21
CA MET A 1 -10.48 22.65 -9.00
C MET A 1 -9.32 21.91 -9.65
N THR A 2 -8.82 22.48 -10.73
CA THR A 2 -7.67 21.98 -11.49
C THR A 2 -6.45 21.96 -10.59
N GLN A 3 -5.78 20.82 -10.49
CA GLN A 3 -4.45 20.73 -9.84
C GLN A 3 -3.48 21.65 -10.61
N PRO A 4 -2.64 22.43 -9.93
CA PRO A 4 -1.56 23.14 -10.60
C PRO A 4 -0.57 22.13 -11.14
N SER A 5 -0.36 22.12 -12.45
CA SER A 5 0.72 21.41 -13.12
C SER A 5 2.03 22.11 -12.77
N THR A 6 2.68 21.69 -11.72
CA THR A 6 4.09 22.07 -11.50
C THR A 6 4.94 21.22 -12.45
N SER A 7 5.40 21.84 -13.52
CA SER A 7 6.47 21.31 -14.36
C SER A 7 7.76 21.26 -13.52
N VAL A 8 8.01 20.13 -12.88
CA VAL A 8 9.35 19.77 -12.41
C VAL A 8 10.15 19.43 -13.66
N THR A 9 11.21 20.17 -13.92
CA THR A 9 12.15 19.95 -15.03
C THR A 9 12.58 18.49 -15.05
N ASP A 10 12.31 17.82 -16.17
CA ASP A 10 12.74 16.46 -16.53
C ASP A 10 14.28 16.41 -16.62
N SER A 11 14.94 16.27 -15.48
CA SER A 11 16.24 15.60 -15.48
C SER A 11 15.92 14.11 -15.67
N ALA A 12 16.46 13.49 -16.71
CA ALA A 12 16.24 12.08 -17.00
C ALA A 12 16.51 11.27 -15.73
N ILE A 13 15.43 10.83 -15.08
CA ILE A 13 15.50 10.04 -13.85
C ILE A 13 15.97 8.65 -14.31
N TYR A 14 17.18 8.26 -13.88
CA TYR A 14 17.68 6.91 -14.10
C TYR A 14 16.84 5.93 -13.28
N ILE A 15 16.05 5.11 -13.95
CA ILE A 15 15.26 4.04 -13.34
C ILE A 15 16.03 2.73 -13.55
N PRO A 16 16.42 2.04 -12.47
CA PRO A 16 17.16 0.78 -12.59
C PRO A 16 16.33 -0.28 -13.30
N SER A 17 16.97 -1.12 -14.10
CA SER A 17 16.34 -2.29 -14.70
C SER A 17 15.85 -3.27 -13.62
N SER A 18 14.90 -4.16 -13.96
CA SER A 18 14.45 -5.23 -13.05
C SER A 18 15.61 -6.10 -12.53
N THR A 19 16.66 -6.26 -13.32
CA THR A 19 17.89 -6.94 -12.92
C THR A 19 18.63 -6.16 -11.83
N ALA A 20 18.74 -4.85 -11.95
CA ALA A 20 19.41 -4.02 -10.94
C ALA A 20 18.63 -3.99 -9.61
N LEU A 21 17.29 -3.97 -9.66
CA LEU A 21 16.45 -4.09 -8.46
C LEU A 21 16.67 -5.44 -7.77
N TYR A 22 16.71 -6.52 -8.55
CA TYR A 22 17.00 -7.86 -8.03
C TYR A 22 18.39 -7.95 -7.40
N ASP A 23 19.42 -7.41 -8.06
CA ASP A 23 20.78 -7.41 -7.53
C ASP A 23 20.88 -6.64 -6.20
N THR A 24 20.24 -5.47 -6.10
CA THR A 24 20.17 -4.69 -4.85
C THR A 24 19.46 -5.47 -3.75
N ALA A 25 18.32 -6.09 -4.04
CA ALA A 25 17.58 -6.88 -3.06
C ALA A 25 18.38 -8.13 -2.62
N ARG A 26 19.08 -8.79 -3.55
CA ARG A 26 19.96 -9.91 -3.25
C ARG A 26 21.12 -9.50 -2.35
N GLU A 27 21.75 -8.36 -2.62
CA GLU A 27 22.81 -7.82 -1.77
C GLU A 27 22.34 -7.47 -0.36
N CYS A 28 21.11 -6.99 -0.25
CA CYS A 28 20.51 -6.65 1.05
C CYS A 28 20.08 -7.89 1.85
N LEU A 29 19.44 -8.87 1.19
CA LEU A 29 18.70 -9.95 1.86
C LEU A 29 19.42 -11.31 1.86
N LEU A 30 20.14 -11.66 0.79
CA LEU A 30 20.73 -12.98 0.65
C LEU A 30 22.24 -12.98 0.93
N THR A 31 22.95 -12.00 0.40
CA THR A 31 24.43 -11.93 0.49
C THR A 31 24.96 -11.91 1.94
N PRO A 32 24.34 -11.17 2.90
CA PRO A 32 24.83 -11.15 4.29
C PRO A 32 24.81 -12.52 4.96
N SER A 33 23.91 -13.40 4.55
CA SER A 33 23.76 -14.76 5.06
C SER A 33 24.45 -15.82 4.20
N GLY A 34 25.16 -15.42 3.15
CA GLY A 34 25.81 -16.31 2.21
C GLY A 34 24.88 -17.19 1.39
N LEU A 35 23.61 -16.77 1.25
CA LEU A 35 22.63 -17.49 0.46
C LEU A 35 22.81 -17.23 -1.04
N ASP A 36 22.73 -18.30 -1.84
CA ASP A 36 22.80 -18.27 -3.29
C ASP A 36 21.60 -18.97 -3.96
N GLU A 37 21.53 -18.86 -5.28
CA GLU A 37 20.43 -19.45 -6.07
C GLU A 37 20.36 -20.97 -5.98
N ASN A 38 21.50 -21.67 -5.83
CA ASN A 38 21.52 -23.12 -5.73
C ASN A 38 20.90 -23.57 -4.41
N GLN A 39 21.24 -22.86 -3.33
CA GLN A 39 20.67 -23.12 -2.00
C GLN A 39 19.15 -22.85 -1.97
N LEU A 40 18.66 -21.78 -2.63
CA LEU A 40 17.23 -21.55 -2.76
C LEU A 40 16.56 -22.67 -3.57
N GLN A 41 17.19 -23.16 -4.62
CA GLN A 41 16.69 -24.30 -5.41
C GLN A 41 16.63 -25.59 -4.59
N ASP A 42 17.63 -25.82 -3.72
CA ASP A 42 17.64 -26.97 -2.79
C ASP A 42 16.49 -26.90 -1.79
N VAL A 43 16.21 -25.69 -1.25
CA VAL A 43 15.05 -25.44 -0.38
C VAL A 43 13.73 -25.76 -1.11
N PHE A 44 13.54 -25.28 -2.35
CA PHE A 44 12.37 -25.65 -3.14
C PHE A 44 12.28 -27.15 -3.41
N SER A 45 13.39 -27.79 -3.72
CA SER A 45 13.42 -29.24 -3.93
C SER A 45 12.93 -30.01 -2.71
N GLN A 46 13.25 -29.53 -1.50
CA GLN A 46 12.75 -30.12 -0.26
C GLN A 46 11.25 -29.91 -0.04
N ILE A 47 10.71 -28.72 -0.39
CA ILE A 47 9.29 -28.43 -0.28
C ILE A 47 8.48 -29.26 -1.29
N MET A 48 8.97 -29.34 -2.53
CA MET A 48 8.28 -29.96 -3.67
C MET A 48 8.41 -31.50 -3.70
N THR A 49 9.04 -32.14 -2.71
CA THR A 49 9.14 -33.62 -2.63
C THR A 49 7.82 -34.33 -2.48
N HIS A 50 6.74 -33.63 -2.12
CA HIS A 50 5.38 -34.15 -2.00
C HIS A 50 4.46 -33.47 -3.04
N GLN A 51 3.18 -33.82 -3.03
CA GLN A 51 2.18 -33.24 -3.94
C GLN A 51 1.86 -31.78 -3.57
N VAL A 52 2.86 -30.89 -3.68
CA VAL A 52 2.72 -29.45 -3.51
C VAL A 52 2.48 -28.83 -4.89
N ASP A 53 1.46 -27.98 -5.01
CA ASP A 53 1.08 -27.34 -6.27
C ASP A 53 1.87 -26.06 -6.52
N TYR A 54 2.28 -25.36 -5.44
CA TYR A 54 2.94 -24.05 -5.48
C TYR A 54 3.79 -23.83 -4.21
N ALA A 55 4.92 -23.19 -4.36
CA ALA A 55 5.75 -22.74 -3.22
C ALA A 55 6.43 -21.41 -3.53
N ASP A 56 6.53 -20.56 -2.53
CA ASP A 56 7.32 -19.33 -2.58
C ASP A 56 8.10 -19.07 -1.28
N LEU A 57 9.16 -18.29 -1.44
CA LEU A 57 9.94 -17.68 -0.39
C LEU A 57 9.80 -16.17 -0.55
N TYR A 58 9.38 -15.49 0.52
CA TYR A 58 9.24 -14.04 0.56
C TYR A 58 10.22 -13.49 1.58
N PHE A 59 11.25 -12.83 1.09
CA PHE A 59 12.25 -12.14 1.91
C PHE A 59 11.87 -10.67 2.02
N GLN A 60 12.03 -10.12 3.22
CA GLN A 60 11.75 -8.72 3.50
C GLN A 60 12.83 -8.14 4.41
N TYR A 61 13.21 -6.92 4.12
CA TYR A 61 13.94 -6.03 5.01
C TYR A 61 13.23 -4.69 5.03
N SER A 62 12.94 -4.18 6.20
CA SER A 62 12.31 -2.88 6.38
C SER A 62 13.04 -2.03 7.40
N ARG A 63 13.09 -0.73 7.13
CA ARG A 63 13.48 0.31 8.08
C ARG A 63 12.38 1.34 8.13
N SER A 64 12.01 1.77 9.32
CA SER A 64 11.06 2.85 9.50
C SER A 64 11.56 3.84 10.52
N GLU A 65 11.20 5.10 10.34
CA GLU A 65 11.41 6.13 11.32
C GLU A 65 10.17 7.03 11.46
N GLY A 66 10.06 7.65 12.62
CA GLY A 66 9.00 8.62 12.90
C GLY A 66 9.52 9.72 13.80
N TRP A 67 9.13 10.95 13.51
CA TRP A 67 9.47 12.16 14.25
C TRP A 67 8.20 12.89 14.62
N SER A 68 8.04 13.22 15.90
CA SER A 68 6.85 13.92 16.40
C SER A 68 7.25 15.25 17.02
N LEU A 69 6.64 16.32 16.52
CA LEU A 69 6.76 17.66 17.09
C LEU A 69 5.43 18.06 17.72
N GLU A 70 5.51 18.63 18.91
CA GLU A 70 4.39 19.23 19.63
C GLU A 70 4.86 20.48 20.37
N GLU A 71 4.16 21.59 20.17
CA GLU A 71 4.45 22.89 20.84
C GLU A 71 5.91 23.36 20.67
N GLY A 72 6.44 23.30 19.45
CA GLY A 72 7.79 23.74 19.13
C GLY A 72 8.92 22.82 19.58
N ILE A 73 8.58 21.65 20.13
CA ILE A 73 9.58 20.72 20.65
C ILE A 73 9.38 19.35 19.97
N VAL A 74 10.46 18.79 19.45
CA VAL A 74 10.47 17.39 19.01
C VAL A 74 10.42 16.52 20.27
N LYS A 75 9.29 15.86 20.47
CA LYS A 75 8.99 15.03 21.66
C LYS A 75 9.57 13.64 21.54
N SER A 76 9.58 13.07 20.34
CA SER A 76 10.06 11.72 20.10
C SER A 76 10.62 11.55 18.70
N GLY A 77 11.63 10.72 18.62
CA GLY A 77 12.11 10.08 17.39
C GLY A 77 12.08 8.56 17.61
N SER A 78 11.58 7.81 16.64
CA SER A 78 11.58 6.35 16.64
C SER A 78 12.32 5.85 15.42
N PHE A 79 13.02 4.74 15.58
CA PHE A 79 13.68 4.05 14.48
C PHE A 79 13.52 2.55 14.70
N ASN A 80 13.11 1.83 13.66
CA ASN A 80 12.93 0.39 13.72
C ASN A 80 13.53 -0.27 12.49
N ILE A 81 14.12 -1.46 12.70
CA ILE A 81 14.61 -2.36 11.64
C ILE A 81 13.94 -3.70 11.86
N ASP A 82 13.39 -4.28 10.81
CA ASP A 82 12.84 -5.61 10.81
C ASP A 82 13.24 -6.34 9.52
N GLN A 83 13.49 -7.65 9.63
CA GLN A 83 13.82 -8.49 8.48
C GLN A 83 13.43 -9.93 8.73
N GLY A 84 13.23 -10.66 7.66
CA GLY A 84 12.97 -12.08 7.77
C GLY A 84 12.54 -12.71 6.45
N VAL A 85 12.12 -13.97 6.55
CA VAL A 85 11.65 -14.75 5.42
C VAL A 85 10.40 -15.54 5.79
N GLY A 86 9.40 -15.48 4.90
CA GLY A 86 8.22 -16.35 4.91
C GLY A 86 8.37 -17.45 3.88
N VAL A 87 8.12 -18.69 4.28
CA VAL A 87 8.13 -19.90 3.44
C VAL A 87 6.71 -20.41 3.34
N ARG A 88 6.18 -20.49 2.12
CA ARG A 88 4.80 -20.93 1.87
C ARG A 88 4.76 -22.10 0.91
N ALA A 89 3.91 -23.08 1.22
CA ALA A 89 3.56 -24.19 0.33
C ALA A 89 2.04 -24.29 0.21
N VAL A 90 1.54 -24.52 -1.00
CA VAL A 90 0.10 -24.66 -1.28
C VAL A 90 -0.19 -26.01 -1.94
N ALA A 91 -1.20 -26.69 -1.44
CA ALA A 91 -1.68 -27.98 -1.94
C ALA A 91 -3.21 -27.97 -2.00
N GLY A 92 -3.79 -27.93 -3.20
CA GLY A 92 -5.23 -27.72 -3.39
C GLY A 92 -5.67 -26.36 -2.86
N GLU A 93 -6.54 -26.35 -1.87
CA GLU A 93 -7.03 -25.15 -1.18
C GLU A 93 -6.25 -24.82 0.10
N LYS A 94 -5.36 -25.72 0.52
CA LYS A 94 -4.66 -25.61 1.79
C LYS A 94 -3.33 -24.92 1.61
N THR A 95 -2.99 -24.06 2.58
CA THR A 95 -1.71 -23.37 2.66
C THR A 95 -1.00 -23.77 3.94
N ALA A 96 0.26 -24.20 3.83
CA ALA A 96 1.21 -24.26 4.94
C ALA A 96 2.14 -23.07 4.87
N PHE A 97 2.47 -22.54 6.03
CA PHE A 97 3.30 -21.37 6.16
C PHE A 97 4.20 -21.50 7.39
N ALA A 98 5.45 -21.10 7.24
CA ALA A 98 6.42 -20.93 8.32
C ALA A 98 7.25 -19.68 8.03
N TYR A 99 7.76 -19.04 9.05
CA TYR A 99 8.59 -17.83 8.90
C TYR A 99 9.73 -17.82 9.90
N SER A 100 10.73 -17.00 9.63
CA SER A 100 11.86 -16.74 10.52
C SER A 100 12.35 -15.31 10.33
N ASP A 101 12.77 -14.67 11.40
CA ASP A 101 13.54 -13.42 11.41
C ASP A 101 15.03 -13.66 11.06
N ASP A 102 15.49 -14.90 11.16
CA ASP A 102 16.81 -15.33 10.70
C ASP A 102 16.75 -15.74 9.22
N ILE A 103 17.42 -14.95 8.36
CA ILE A 103 17.60 -15.25 6.94
C ILE A 103 18.87 -16.11 6.79
N SER A 104 18.75 -17.39 7.09
CA SER A 104 19.88 -18.35 6.97
C SER A 104 19.43 -19.66 6.33
N LEU A 105 20.38 -20.42 5.75
CA LEU A 105 20.07 -21.73 5.16
C LEU A 105 19.48 -22.72 6.17
N PRO A 106 19.96 -22.80 7.43
CA PRO A 106 19.34 -23.66 8.43
C PRO A 106 17.88 -23.27 8.73
N ALA A 107 17.57 -21.97 8.88
CA ALA A 107 16.22 -21.49 9.14
C ALA A 107 15.29 -21.79 7.96
N LEU A 108 15.74 -21.52 6.72
CA LEU A 108 15.00 -21.86 5.50
C LEU A 108 14.71 -23.35 5.38
N THR A 109 15.71 -24.20 5.66
CA THR A 109 15.56 -25.66 5.63
C THR A 109 14.54 -26.13 6.67
N GLN A 110 14.58 -25.59 7.88
CA GLN A 110 13.61 -25.92 8.93
C GLN A 110 12.19 -25.50 8.53
N ALA A 111 12.02 -24.29 8.00
CA ALA A 111 10.74 -23.80 7.50
C ALA A 111 10.22 -24.64 6.32
N ALA A 112 11.09 -25.06 5.40
CA ALA A 112 10.76 -25.95 4.29
C ALA A 112 10.24 -27.31 4.78
N ILE A 113 10.89 -27.88 5.79
CA ILE A 113 10.45 -29.14 6.42
C ILE A 113 9.08 -28.98 7.07
N ALA A 114 8.82 -27.86 7.74
CA ALA A 114 7.53 -27.59 8.37
C ALA A 114 6.40 -27.44 7.33
N THR A 115 6.67 -26.74 6.23
CA THR A 115 5.66 -26.44 5.21
C THR A 115 5.37 -27.61 4.28
N ARG A 116 6.35 -28.47 3.97
CA ARG A 116 6.15 -29.64 3.08
C ARG A 116 5.09 -30.64 3.58
N ALA A 117 4.81 -30.65 4.87
CA ALA A 117 3.81 -31.56 5.45
C ALA A 117 2.40 -31.38 4.84
N ILE A 118 2.11 -30.21 4.24
CA ILE A 118 0.85 -29.94 3.53
C ILE A 118 0.67 -30.83 2.28
N GLY A 119 1.76 -31.26 1.65
CA GLY A 119 1.74 -32.04 0.41
C GLY A 119 1.03 -33.39 0.49
N ARG A 120 0.65 -33.86 1.68
CA ARG A 120 -0.22 -35.05 1.84
C ARG A 120 -1.64 -34.85 1.29
N HIS A 121 -2.01 -33.64 0.94
CA HIS A 121 -3.35 -33.22 0.51
C HIS A 121 -3.40 -32.60 -0.89
N GLY A 122 -2.28 -32.55 -1.63
CA GLY A 122 -2.20 -31.94 -2.96
C GLY A 122 -2.53 -32.93 -4.10
N HIS A 123 -2.76 -32.39 -5.28
CA HIS A 123 -3.03 -33.15 -6.51
C HIS A 123 -1.80 -33.26 -7.44
N GLY A 124 -0.65 -32.67 -7.07
CA GLY A 124 0.62 -32.81 -7.77
C GLY A 124 0.63 -32.23 -9.20
N LYS A 125 -0.19 -31.22 -9.48
CA LYS A 125 -0.14 -30.48 -10.73
C LYS A 125 0.63 -29.18 -10.50
N PRO A 126 1.89 -29.07 -10.96
CA PRO A 126 2.62 -27.80 -10.88
C PRO A 126 1.83 -26.71 -11.60
N VAL A 127 1.60 -25.61 -10.93
CA VAL A 127 1.00 -24.43 -11.56
C VAL A 127 2.09 -23.74 -12.35
N GLY A 128 2.09 -23.92 -13.67
CA GLY A 128 2.94 -23.12 -14.55
C GLY A 128 2.51 -21.67 -14.50
N VAL A 129 3.33 -20.81 -13.93
CA VAL A 129 3.07 -19.37 -13.95
C VAL A 129 3.86 -18.77 -15.10
N LEU A 130 3.13 -18.32 -16.08
CA LEU A 130 3.63 -17.56 -17.21
C LEU A 130 3.76 -16.09 -16.80
N ALA A 131 4.92 -15.57 -16.80
CA ALA A 131 5.41 -14.25 -17.17
C ALA A 131 6.55 -13.80 -16.26
N ARG A 132 7.64 -13.37 -16.90
CA ARG A 132 8.62 -12.50 -16.23
C ARG A 132 7.91 -11.17 -16.01
N PRO A 133 7.88 -10.64 -14.79
CA PRO A 133 7.34 -9.30 -14.56
C PRO A 133 8.15 -8.34 -15.43
N GLY A 134 7.45 -7.57 -16.27
CA GLY A 134 8.06 -6.39 -16.84
C GLY A 134 8.43 -5.44 -15.69
N SER A 135 9.56 -4.76 -15.74
CA SER A 135 9.85 -3.69 -14.77
C SER A 135 8.82 -2.60 -14.96
N ARG A 136 8.16 -2.21 -13.85
CA ARG A 136 7.36 -1.01 -13.78
C ARG A 136 8.15 0.02 -12.99
N ASP A 137 8.08 1.26 -13.42
CA ASP A 137 8.86 2.36 -12.89
C ASP A 137 7.93 3.38 -12.22
N LEU A 138 7.15 2.90 -11.25
CA LEU A 138 6.13 3.71 -10.59
C LEU A 138 6.72 4.68 -9.56
N TYR A 139 7.92 4.39 -9.05
CA TYR A 139 8.64 5.18 -8.06
C TYR A 139 10.15 4.88 -8.09
N LEU A 140 10.94 5.80 -7.59
CA LEU A 140 12.39 5.62 -7.47
C LEU A 140 12.72 4.63 -6.34
N PRO A 141 13.59 3.63 -6.58
CA PRO A 141 13.99 2.64 -5.59
C PRO A 141 15.12 3.17 -4.71
N HIS A 142 14.88 4.23 -3.95
CA HIS A 142 15.88 4.85 -3.07
C HIS A 142 15.41 4.83 -1.61
N ASP A 143 16.37 5.02 -0.70
CA ASP A 143 16.12 5.07 0.72
C ASP A 143 15.62 6.47 1.13
N PRO A 144 14.35 6.65 1.48
CA PRO A 144 13.81 7.94 1.86
C PRO A 144 14.36 8.43 3.21
N ILE A 145 14.73 7.51 4.11
CA ILE A 145 15.24 7.82 5.46
C ILE A 145 16.58 8.54 5.37
N ALA A 146 17.43 8.12 4.43
CA ALA A 146 18.75 8.72 4.22
C ALA A 146 18.71 10.03 3.41
N SER A 147 17.56 10.44 2.91
CA SER A 147 17.43 11.63 2.04
C SER A 147 17.63 12.95 2.79
N LEU A 148 17.38 12.99 4.09
CA LEU A 148 17.64 14.14 4.97
C LEU A 148 18.39 13.70 6.23
N LYS A 149 19.24 14.57 6.76
CA LYS A 149 19.84 14.40 8.08
C LYS A 149 18.81 14.68 9.18
N ASP A 150 19.02 14.16 10.37
CA ASP A 150 18.09 14.32 11.49
C ASP A 150 17.78 15.79 11.82
N ALA A 151 18.81 16.66 11.80
CA ALA A 151 18.62 18.09 12.00
C ALA A 151 17.75 18.75 10.92
N GLU A 152 17.79 18.26 9.67
CA GLU A 152 16.97 18.77 8.57
C GLU A 152 15.51 18.29 8.70
N LYS A 153 15.29 17.08 9.21
CA LYS A 153 13.94 16.55 9.52
C LYS A 153 13.29 17.35 10.64
N VAL A 154 14.06 17.65 11.69
CA VAL A 154 13.62 18.54 12.79
C VAL A 154 13.26 19.92 12.25
N ALA A 155 14.16 20.53 11.46
CA ALA A 155 13.93 21.84 10.88
C ALA A 155 12.68 21.90 9.96
N LEU A 156 12.38 20.81 9.24
CA LEU A 156 11.17 20.69 8.44
C LEU A 156 9.90 20.75 9.30
N LEU A 157 9.88 20.05 10.43
CA LEU A 157 8.75 20.06 11.38
C LEU A 157 8.60 21.43 12.05
N GLU A 158 9.70 22.04 12.49
CA GLU A 158 9.71 23.40 13.07
C GLU A 158 9.21 24.43 12.04
N ARG A 159 9.64 24.29 10.79
CA ARG A 159 9.19 25.16 9.68
C ARG A 159 7.69 25.03 9.47
N LEU A 160 7.14 23.81 9.47
CA LEU A 160 5.70 23.56 9.34
C LEU A 160 4.93 24.24 10.48
N GLU A 161 5.40 24.11 11.73
CA GLU A 161 4.77 24.76 12.87
C GLU A 161 4.77 26.28 12.75
N GLN A 162 5.93 26.90 12.39
CA GLN A 162 6.03 28.34 12.19
C GLN A 162 5.05 28.85 11.13
N ILE A 163 4.96 28.16 9.99
CA ILE A 163 3.98 28.47 8.94
C ILE A 163 2.56 28.40 9.51
N THR A 164 2.24 27.32 10.21
CA THR A 164 0.91 27.07 10.75
C THR A 164 0.47 28.17 11.74
N ARG A 165 1.35 28.53 12.69
CA ARG A 165 1.05 29.57 13.68
C ARG A 165 0.93 30.97 13.05
N SER A 166 1.63 31.22 11.95
CA SER A 166 1.55 32.51 11.25
C SER A 166 0.24 32.76 10.52
N LEU A 167 -0.53 31.70 10.23
CA LEU A 167 -1.78 31.79 9.48
C LEU A 167 -2.97 32.30 10.28
N ASP A 168 -3.00 32.02 11.61
CA ASP A 168 -4.09 32.47 12.46
C ASP A 168 -3.59 32.61 13.93
N PRO A 169 -3.77 33.79 14.56
CA PRO A 169 -3.31 34.02 15.95
C PRO A 169 -4.06 33.18 17.00
N ARG A 170 -5.18 32.57 16.65
CA ARG A 170 -5.97 31.69 17.52
C ARG A 170 -5.41 30.27 17.58
N VAL A 171 -4.38 29.94 16.81
CA VAL A 171 -3.70 28.62 16.86
C VAL A 171 -3.02 28.49 18.23
N THR A 172 -3.54 27.60 19.06
CA THR A 172 -3.00 27.33 20.40
C THR A 172 -2.07 26.13 20.42
N GLN A 173 -2.36 25.09 19.64
CA GLN A 173 -1.52 23.88 19.56
C GLN A 173 -1.28 23.47 18.12
N VAL A 174 -0.05 22.98 17.87
CA VAL A 174 0.37 22.37 16.60
C VAL A 174 1.03 21.05 16.91
N MET A 175 0.55 19.99 16.32
CA MET A 175 1.12 18.64 16.37
C MET A 175 1.47 18.21 14.97
N ALA A 176 2.73 17.87 14.74
CA ALA A 176 3.20 17.40 13.44
C ALA A 176 3.92 16.07 13.58
N HIS A 177 3.71 15.18 12.63
CA HIS A 177 4.37 13.88 12.59
C HIS A 177 4.91 13.61 11.20
N LEU A 178 6.22 13.35 11.11
CA LEU A 178 6.94 12.99 9.90
C LEU A 178 7.37 11.53 10.03
N ALA A 179 7.09 10.72 9.02
CA ALA A 179 7.44 9.31 8.99
C ALA A 179 8.00 8.90 7.62
N ALA A 180 8.91 7.94 7.64
CA ALA A 180 9.35 7.26 6.43
C ALA A 180 9.50 5.76 6.67
N GLU A 181 9.38 5.02 5.57
CA GLU A 181 9.63 3.59 5.48
C GLU A 181 10.45 3.29 4.23
N TYR A 182 11.44 2.44 4.39
CA TYR A 182 12.23 1.86 3.33
C TYR A 182 12.07 0.35 3.39
N GLU A 183 11.43 -0.24 2.39
CA GLU A 183 11.18 -1.68 2.32
C GLU A 183 11.88 -2.27 1.09
N VAL A 184 12.60 -3.36 1.29
CA VAL A 184 13.21 -4.18 0.24
C VAL A 184 12.58 -5.55 0.30
N VAL A 185 11.99 -6.00 -0.81
CA VAL A 185 11.40 -7.34 -0.92
C VAL A 185 12.04 -8.12 -2.06
N LEU A 186 12.23 -9.43 -1.81
CA LEU A 186 12.67 -10.39 -2.81
C LEU A 186 11.77 -11.61 -2.75
N ILE A 187 11.19 -11.97 -3.88
CA ILE A 187 10.29 -13.10 -4.02
C ILE A 187 10.96 -14.14 -4.91
N ALA A 188 11.14 -15.35 -4.37
CA ALA A 188 11.56 -16.51 -5.11
C ALA A 188 10.41 -17.52 -5.17
N ARG A 189 10.18 -18.12 -6.34
CA ARG A 189 9.14 -19.12 -6.55
C ARG A 189 9.71 -20.41 -7.09
N HIS A 190 9.03 -21.53 -6.81
CA HIS A 190 9.44 -22.87 -7.22
C HIS A 190 9.51 -23.04 -8.76
N ASP A 191 8.76 -22.23 -9.52
CA ASP A 191 8.72 -22.23 -10.99
C ASP A 191 9.87 -21.42 -11.64
N GLY A 192 10.82 -20.95 -10.82
CA GLY A 192 11.99 -20.20 -11.25
C GLY A 192 11.79 -18.69 -11.30
N LEU A 193 10.59 -18.15 -10.98
CA LEU A 193 10.41 -16.71 -10.86
C LEU A 193 11.32 -16.14 -9.77
N ARG A 194 12.00 -15.04 -10.12
CA ARG A 194 12.73 -14.18 -9.19
C ARG A 194 12.26 -12.76 -9.45
N ALA A 195 11.74 -12.12 -8.42
CA ALA A 195 11.23 -10.76 -8.49
C ALA A 195 11.65 -9.97 -7.26
N ALA A 196 11.86 -8.68 -7.41
CA ALA A 196 12.22 -7.79 -6.30
C ALA A 196 11.59 -6.43 -6.49
N ASP A 197 11.37 -5.74 -5.39
CA ASP A 197 10.91 -4.36 -5.36
C ASP A 197 11.57 -3.62 -4.20
N ILE A 198 11.82 -2.31 -4.39
CA ILE A 198 12.35 -1.42 -3.36
C ILE A 198 11.34 -0.30 -3.20
N ARG A 199 10.72 -0.22 -2.04
CA ARG A 199 9.49 0.52 -1.79
C ARG A 199 9.73 1.66 -0.80
N PRO A 200 10.04 2.89 -1.26
CA PRO A 200 10.06 4.07 -0.41
C PRO A 200 8.63 4.45 -0.02
N LEU A 201 8.49 5.03 1.16
CA LEU A 201 7.23 5.64 1.58
C LEU A 201 7.53 6.77 2.56
N VAL A 202 6.93 7.95 2.34
CA VAL A 202 7.00 9.06 3.29
C VAL A 202 5.60 9.57 3.60
N ARG A 203 5.43 10.11 4.81
CA ARG A 203 4.19 10.73 5.27
C ARG A 203 4.48 11.90 6.19
N LEU A 204 3.78 13.00 5.98
CA LEU A 204 3.69 14.12 6.89
C LEU A 204 2.23 14.33 7.28
N SER A 205 1.94 14.43 8.57
CA SER A 205 0.63 14.76 9.10
C SER A 205 0.73 15.95 10.04
N LEU A 206 -0.28 16.81 9.98
CA LEU A 206 -0.42 18.02 10.77
C LEU A 206 -1.80 18.02 11.41
N GLN A 207 -1.84 18.30 12.70
CA GLN A 207 -3.05 18.59 13.46
C GLN A 207 -2.90 19.95 14.14
N VAL A 208 -3.95 20.74 14.09
CA VAL A 208 -3.99 22.11 14.62
C VAL A 208 -5.17 22.22 15.57
N ILE A 209 -4.97 22.90 16.68
CA ILE A 209 -6.06 23.30 17.58
C ILE A 209 -6.12 24.83 17.61
N ILE A 210 -7.34 25.36 17.40
CA ILE A 210 -7.64 26.78 17.55
C ILE A 210 -8.62 26.97 18.70
N GLU A 211 -8.47 28.10 19.40
CA GLU A 211 -9.35 28.45 20.49
C GLU A 211 -9.85 29.87 20.36
N GLU A 212 -11.18 30.05 20.51
CA GLU A 212 -11.84 31.36 20.49
C GLU A 212 -13.05 31.37 21.43
N ALA A 213 -13.11 32.34 22.33
CA ALA A 213 -14.23 32.53 23.28
C ALA A 213 -14.58 31.27 24.07
N GLY A 214 -13.60 30.45 24.46
CA GLY A 214 -13.78 29.21 25.21
C GLY A 214 -14.19 28.00 24.36
N ARG A 215 -14.37 28.18 23.06
CA ARG A 215 -14.58 27.09 22.11
C ARG A 215 -13.24 26.64 21.52
N ARG A 216 -13.03 25.33 21.52
CA ARG A 216 -11.80 24.69 21.05
C ARG A 216 -12.13 23.72 19.93
N GLU A 217 -11.51 23.92 18.77
CA GLU A 217 -11.77 23.12 17.58
C GLU A 217 -10.46 22.70 16.93
N GLN A 218 -10.52 21.59 16.21
CA GLN A 218 -9.36 21.02 15.53
C GLN A 218 -9.54 20.97 14.01
N GLY A 219 -8.40 21.02 13.32
CA GLY A 219 -8.30 20.71 11.92
C GLY A 219 -7.05 19.88 11.64
N SER A 220 -7.07 19.12 10.58
CA SER A 220 -5.96 18.27 10.18
C SER A 220 -5.72 18.27 8.69
N ALA A 221 -4.46 18.12 8.30
CA ALA A 221 -4.06 17.91 6.93
C ALA A 221 -2.81 17.05 6.87
N GLY A 222 -2.46 16.60 5.70
CA GLY A 222 -1.25 15.81 5.50
C GLY A 222 -1.31 15.00 4.23
N GLY A 223 -0.23 14.29 3.98
CA GLY A 223 -0.11 13.45 2.80
C GLY A 223 1.27 12.82 2.72
N GLY A 224 1.57 12.30 1.56
CA GLY A 224 2.81 11.61 1.26
C GLY A 224 2.60 10.63 0.13
N GLY A 225 3.53 9.73 -0.02
CA GLY A 225 3.51 8.73 -1.07
C GLY A 225 4.87 8.07 -1.22
N ARG A 226 5.09 7.45 -2.37
CA ARG A 226 6.35 6.78 -2.68
C ARG A 226 7.39 7.79 -3.21
N PHE A 227 7.85 8.59 -2.25
CA PHE A 227 8.82 9.67 -2.43
C PHE A 227 9.93 9.55 -1.39
N ASP A 228 10.83 10.52 -1.39
CA ASP A 228 11.71 10.87 -0.28
C ASP A 228 11.22 12.15 0.42
N TYR A 229 11.94 12.61 1.43
CA TYR A 229 11.58 13.79 2.18
C TYR A 229 11.69 15.12 1.40
N ALA A 230 12.42 15.16 0.27
CA ALA A 230 12.47 16.33 -0.61
C ALA A 230 11.10 16.66 -1.24
N TYR A 231 10.15 15.71 -1.19
CA TYR A 231 8.77 15.96 -1.56
C TYR A 231 8.13 17.08 -0.72
N PHE A 232 8.46 17.21 0.55
CA PHE A 232 7.85 18.18 1.46
C PHE A 232 8.46 19.57 1.31
N THR A 233 8.26 20.17 0.15
CA THR A 233 8.68 21.54 -0.14
C THR A 233 7.89 22.57 0.67
N ASP A 234 8.40 23.81 0.79
CA ASP A 234 7.69 24.93 1.44
C ASP A 234 6.26 25.10 0.91
N ALA A 235 6.04 24.92 -0.39
CA ALA A 235 4.70 25.01 -0.99
C ALA A 235 3.75 23.95 -0.45
N ILE A 236 4.22 22.71 -0.26
CA ILE A 236 3.44 21.63 0.34
C ILE A 236 3.18 21.85 1.82
N LEU A 237 4.18 22.36 2.56
CA LEU A 237 4.01 22.71 3.97
C LEU A 237 2.95 23.80 4.14
N HIS A 238 2.97 24.84 3.31
CA HIS A 238 1.94 25.89 3.31
C HIS A 238 0.54 25.35 2.96
N ASP A 239 0.43 24.47 1.96
CA ASP A 239 -0.85 23.87 1.58
C ASP A 239 -1.45 23.06 2.74
N TYR A 240 -0.63 22.24 3.43
CA TYR A 240 -1.10 21.46 4.57
C TYR A 240 -1.48 22.36 5.76
N ALA A 241 -0.68 23.38 6.05
CA ALA A 241 -0.97 24.34 7.10
C ALA A 241 -2.27 25.10 6.83
N GLN A 242 -2.48 25.60 5.60
CA GLN A 242 -3.70 26.30 5.21
C GLN A 242 -4.93 25.42 5.32
N LYS A 243 -4.86 24.15 4.86
CA LYS A 243 -5.97 23.20 4.96
C LYS A 243 -6.34 22.88 6.40
N ALA A 244 -5.35 22.61 7.26
CA ALA A 244 -5.59 22.29 8.66
C ALA A 244 -6.17 23.49 9.43
N VAL A 245 -5.61 24.69 9.27
CA VAL A 245 -6.10 25.91 9.91
C VAL A 245 -7.49 26.27 9.39
N HIS A 246 -7.72 26.22 8.08
CA HIS A 246 -9.05 26.48 7.51
C HIS A 246 -10.11 25.54 8.07
N GLN A 247 -9.84 24.25 8.17
CA GLN A 247 -10.77 23.27 8.74
C GLN A 247 -11.10 23.62 10.20
N ALA A 248 -10.11 23.95 11.02
CA ALA A 248 -10.31 24.31 12.42
C ALA A 248 -11.14 25.62 12.54
N VAL A 249 -10.87 26.62 11.70
CA VAL A 249 -11.64 27.89 11.65
C VAL A 249 -13.09 27.65 11.25
N VAL A 250 -13.35 26.83 10.25
CA VAL A 250 -14.72 26.45 9.84
C VAL A 250 -15.45 25.77 11.00
N ASN A 251 -14.77 24.87 11.72
CA ASN A 251 -15.35 24.14 12.84
C ASN A 251 -15.74 25.07 13.99
N LEU A 252 -15.04 26.18 14.23
CA LEU A 252 -15.42 27.18 15.25
C LEU A 252 -16.83 27.74 15.05
N SER A 253 -17.27 27.90 13.80
CA SER A 253 -18.61 28.39 13.43
C SER A 253 -19.59 27.28 13.05
N ALA A 254 -19.17 26.02 13.07
CA ALA A 254 -19.99 24.90 12.68
C ALA A 254 -21.20 24.70 13.61
N ARG A 255 -22.32 24.31 13.01
CA ARG A 255 -23.55 23.94 13.73
C ARG A 255 -23.67 22.40 13.72
N PRO A 256 -24.31 21.81 14.73
CA PRO A 256 -24.63 20.39 14.69
C PRO A 256 -25.42 20.04 13.42
N ALA A 257 -25.02 18.96 12.75
CA ALA A 257 -25.77 18.43 11.62
C ALA A 257 -27.14 17.92 12.09
N PRO A 258 -28.21 18.09 11.30
CA PRO A 258 -29.51 17.55 11.64
C PRO A 258 -29.43 16.01 11.68
N ALA A 259 -30.12 15.42 12.65
CA ALA A 259 -30.26 13.97 12.73
C ALA A 259 -31.49 13.52 11.92
N GLY A 260 -31.35 12.43 11.16
CA GLY A 260 -32.44 11.84 10.39
C GLY A 260 -31.97 11.29 9.06
N GLU A 261 -32.91 10.70 8.33
CA GLU A 261 -32.70 10.25 6.95
C GLU A 261 -32.75 11.44 6.00
N MET A 262 -31.71 11.59 5.18
CA MET A 262 -31.62 12.67 4.21
C MET A 262 -30.73 12.28 3.03
N THR A 263 -30.96 12.94 1.89
CA THR A 263 -30.08 12.84 0.74
C THR A 263 -28.76 13.56 1.04
N VAL A 264 -27.64 12.92 0.72
CA VAL A 264 -26.31 13.48 0.95
C VAL A 264 -25.46 13.45 -0.32
N VAL A 265 -24.62 14.46 -0.50
CA VAL A 265 -23.58 14.49 -1.54
C VAL A 265 -22.25 14.16 -0.86
N LEU A 266 -21.59 13.11 -1.37
CA LEU A 266 -20.23 12.74 -0.94
C LEU A 266 -19.22 13.36 -1.91
N GLY A 267 -18.37 14.25 -1.42
CA GLY A 267 -17.29 14.85 -2.20
C GLY A 267 -16.13 13.86 -2.47
N ALA A 268 -15.20 14.27 -3.33
CA ALA A 268 -13.94 13.53 -3.50
C ALA A 268 -13.05 13.61 -2.24
N GLY A 269 -12.19 12.63 -2.04
CA GLY A 269 -11.24 12.57 -0.93
C GLY A 269 -11.69 11.64 0.19
N TRP A 270 -11.84 12.11 1.43
CA TRP A 270 -12.18 11.28 2.59
C TRP A 270 -13.39 10.35 2.43
N PRO A 271 -14.47 10.72 1.75
CA PRO A 271 -15.56 9.78 1.46
C PRO A 271 -15.15 8.54 0.63
N GLY A 272 -13.98 8.56 -0.01
CA GLY A 272 -13.38 7.37 -0.60
C GLY A 272 -13.17 6.20 0.39
N ILE A 273 -13.10 6.48 1.70
CA ILE A 273 -13.08 5.43 2.74
C ILE A 273 -14.37 4.61 2.71
N LEU A 274 -15.54 5.24 2.49
CA LEU A 274 -16.79 4.50 2.36
C LEU A 274 -16.76 3.54 1.16
N LEU A 275 -16.18 3.96 0.03
CA LEU A 275 -15.97 3.09 -1.12
C LEU A 275 -15.02 1.93 -0.79
N HIS A 276 -13.94 2.21 -0.05
CA HIS A 276 -12.98 1.21 0.43
C HIS A 276 -13.67 0.13 1.28
N GLU A 277 -14.44 0.53 2.29
CA GLU A 277 -15.11 -0.39 3.21
C GLU A 277 -16.29 -1.13 2.55
N ALA A 278 -17.16 -0.40 1.86
CA ALA A 278 -18.38 -1.00 1.33
C ALA A 278 -18.18 -1.82 0.06
N ILE A 279 -17.22 -1.45 -0.78
CA ILE A 279 -16.98 -2.05 -2.09
C ILE A 279 -15.63 -2.77 -2.13
N GLY A 280 -14.56 -2.10 -1.75
CA GLY A 280 -13.21 -2.62 -1.89
C GLY A 280 -13.01 -3.94 -1.17
N HIS A 281 -13.23 -4.01 0.14
CA HIS A 281 -13.15 -5.26 0.91
C HIS A 281 -14.19 -6.30 0.45
N GLY A 282 -15.38 -5.84 0.06
CA GLY A 282 -16.41 -6.72 -0.48
C GLY A 282 -16.01 -7.43 -1.78
N LEU A 283 -15.04 -6.89 -2.53
CA LEU A 283 -14.59 -7.44 -3.80
C LEU A 283 -13.21 -8.15 -3.72
N GLU A 284 -12.68 -8.39 -2.53
CA GLU A 284 -11.51 -9.24 -2.33
C GLU A 284 -11.85 -10.71 -2.63
N GLY A 285 -10.99 -11.37 -3.38
CA GLY A 285 -11.26 -12.68 -3.98
C GLY A 285 -11.46 -13.81 -2.99
N ASP A 286 -10.76 -13.78 -1.85
CA ASP A 286 -10.86 -14.81 -0.83
C ASP A 286 -12.23 -14.83 -0.13
N PHE A 287 -12.83 -13.68 0.17
CA PHE A 287 -14.18 -13.57 0.70
C PHE A 287 -15.22 -14.03 -0.33
N ASN A 288 -15.02 -13.67 -1.60
CA ASN A 288 -15.93 -14.05 -2.68
C ASN A 288 -15.85 -15.55 -2.98
N ARG A 289 -14.65 -16.15 -2.97
CA ARG A 289 -14.47 -17.59 -3.13
C ARG A 289 -15.14 -18.39 -1.98
N LYS A 290 -15.01 -17.91 -0.75
CA LYS A 290 -15.61 -18.53 0.44
C LYS A 290 -17.12 -18.30 0.56
N GLY A 291 -17.71 -17.46 -0.30
CA GLY A 291 -19.14 -17.14 -0.26
C GLY A 291 -19.56 -16.25 0.90
N SER A 292 -18.62 -15.55 1.54
CA SER A 292 -18.87 -14.67 2.70
C SER A 292 -19.11 -13.20 2.35
N SER A 293 -18.86 -12.81 1.09
CA SER A 293 -19.15 -11.45 0.59
C SER A 293 -20.57 -11.36 0.03
N ALA A 294 -21.19 -10.18 0.17
CA ALA A 294 -22.44 -9.84 -0.50
C ALA A 294 -22.35 -9.85 -2.04
N PHE A 295 -21.12 -9.82 -2.60
CA PHE A 295 -20.86 -9.86 -4.04
C PHE A 295 -20.51 -11.25 -4.56
N SER A 296 -20.51 -12.28 -3.73
CA SER A 296 -20.16 -13.64 -4.13
C SER A 296 -21.09 -14.17 -5.21
N ASN A 297 -20.50 -14.72 -6.30
CA ASN A 297 -21.18 -15.28 -7.47
C ASN A 297 -22.07 -14.29 -8.26
N ARG A 298 -21.82 -12.98 -8.14
CA ARG A 298 -22.63 -11.93 -8.78
C ARG A 298 -21.96 -11.25 -9.97
N ILE A 299 -20.90 -11.84 -10.53
CA ILE A 299 -20.28 -11.32 -11.76
C ILE A 299 -21.32 -11.27 -12.89
N GLY A 300 -21.41 -10.13 -13.57
CA GLY A 300 -22.39 -9.85 -14.61
C GLY A 300 -23.72 -9.27 -14.10
N GLU A 301 -23.93 -9.23 -12.79
CA GLU A 301 -25.10 -8.62 -12.20
C GLU A 301 -24.94 -7.12 -11.95
N LYS A 302 -26.06 -6.40 -11.93
CA LYS A 302 -26.10 -4.99 -11.54
C LYS A 302 -26.00 -4.89 -10.02
N VAL A 303 -24.92 -4.28 -9.52
CA VAL A 303 -24.60 -4.11 -8.08
C VAL A 303 -24.53 -2.65 -7.66
N ALA A 304 -24.54 -1.71 -8.61
CA ALA A 304 -24.49 -0.28 -8.37
C ALA A 304 -25.41 0.47 -9.37
N ALA A 305 -25.57 1.76 -9.17
CA ALA A 305 -26.32 2.60 -10.10
C ALA A 305 -25.66 2.63 -11.49
N THR A 306 -26.48 2.80 -12.54
CA THR A 306 -25.99 3.03 -13.91
C THR A 306 -25.08 4.28 -13.93
N GLY A 307 -23.96 4.21 -14.65
CA GLY A 307 -22.93 5.25 -14.69
C GLY A 307 -21.82 5.07 -13.64
N VAL A 308 -22.01 4.22 -12.63
CA VAL A 308 -20.96 3.96 -11.62
C VAL A 308 -19.92 2.99 -12.16
N THR A 309 -18.67 3.42 -12.23
CA THR A 309 -17.52 2.59 -12.59
C THR A 309 -16.47 2.70 -11.50
N VAL A 310 -16.05 1.54 -10.96
CA VAL A 310 -15.05 1.43 -9.89
C VAL A 310 -13.89 0.59 -10.37
N VAL A 311 -12.68 1.08 -10.14
CA VAL A 311 -11.44 0.40 -10.48
C VAL A 311 -10.53 0.30 -9.25
N ASP A 312 -9.67 -0.71 -9.25
CA ASP A 312 -8.50 -0.79 -8.38
C ASP A 312 -7.25 -0.71 -9.26
N ASP A 313 -6.43 0.32 -9.06
CA ASP A 313 -5.32 0.63 -9.94
C ASP A 313 -3.99 0.72 -9.18
N GLY A 314 -3.22 -0.35 -9.24
CA GLY A 314 -1.88 -0.43 -8.67
C GLY A 314 -0.79 0.28 -9.48
N THR A 315 -1.14 0.88 -10.63
CA THR A 315 -0.18 1.43 -11.61
C THR A 315 -0.02 2.96 -11.57
N LEU A 316 -0.72 3.63 -10.67
CA LEU A 316 -0.62 5.07 -10.51
C LEU A 316 0.74 5.47 -9.94
N ALA A 317 1.51 6.27 -10.70
CA ALA A 317 2.86 6.65 -10.27
C ALA A 317 2.86 7.33 -8.90
N ARG A 318 3.78 6.92 -8.04
CA ARG A 318 4.10 7.55 -6.75
C ARG A 318 2.97 7.53 -5.71
N ARG A 319 1.84 6.85 -5.95
CA ARG A 319 0.77 6.70 -4.97
C ARG A 319 1.15 5.67 -3.90
N ARG A 320 0.68 5.90 -2.67
CA ARG A 320 0.95 5.00 -1.53
C ARG A 320 0.53 3.55 -1.82
N GLY A 321 -0.64 3.34 -2.41
CA GLY A 321 -1.17 2.01 -2.72
C GLY A 321 -0.53 1.34 -3.92
N SER A 322 0.25 2.05 -4.75
CA SER A 322 0.86 1.50 -5.96
C SER A 322 2.09 0.67 -5.66
N LEU A 323 2.27 -0.40 -6.42
CA LEU A 323 3.39 -1.33 -6.34
C LEU A 323 3.82 -1.73 -7.74
N ASN A 324 5.12 -1.89 -7.98
CA ASN A 324 5.64 -2.44 -9.21
C ASN A 324 5.21 -3.90 -9.38
N ILE A 325 5.28 -4.67 -8.29
CA ILE A 325 4.83 -6.06 -8.18
C ILE A 325 4.09 -6.26 -6.85
N ASP A 326 3.15 -7.21 -6.81
CA ASP A 326 2.54 -7.68 -5.58
C ASP A 326 3.47 -8.60 -4.78
N ASP A 327 3.03 -9.08 -3.62
CA ASP A 327 3.86 -9.89 -2.71
C ASP A 327 3.92 -11.39 -3.11
N GLU A 328 3.45 -11.73 -4.30
CA GLU A 328 3.68 -12.99 -5.01
C GLU A 328 4.55 -12.81 -6.26
N GLY A 329 5.03 -11.57 -6.53
CA GLY A 329 5.85 -11.22 -7.67
C GLY A 329 5.08 -11.02 -8.97
N ASN A 330 3.76 -10.86 -8.91
CA ASN A 330 2.95 -10.53 -10.09
C ASN A 330 2.90 -9.01 -10.31
N PRO A 331 2.98 -8.52 -11.56
CA PRO A 331 2.84 -7.09 -11.82
C PRO A 331 1.43 -6.61 -11.42
N THR A 332 1.35 -5.46 -10.75
CA THR A 332 0.07 -4.83 -10.48
C THR A 332 -0.57 -4.29 -11.76
N GLN A 333 -1.86 -4.08 -11.76
CA GLN A 333 -2.60 -3.61 -12.92
C GLN A 333 -3.76 -2.69 -12.52
N CYS A 334 -4.40 -2.08 -13.51
CA CYS A 334 -5.71 -1.44 -13.34
C CYS A 334 -6.79 -2.50 -13.57
N THR A 335 -7.50 -2.87 -12.51
CA THR A 335 -8.56 -3.88 -12.52
C THR A 335 -9.91 -3.19 -12.47
N VAL A 336 -10.76 -3.40 -13.48
CA VAL A 336 -12.14 -2.91 -13.47
C VAL A 336 -12.97 -3.84 -12.57
N LEU A 337 -13.48 -3.32 -11.47
CA LEU A 337 -14.30 -4.06 -10.51
C LEU A 337 -15.78 -3.96 -10.85
N ILE A 338 -16.26 -2.74 -11.07
CA ILE A 338 -17.63 -2.43 -11.48
C ILE A 338 -17.56 -1.54 -12.71
N GLU A 339 -18.30 -1.85 -13.74
CA GLU A 339 -18.42 -1.03 -14.96
C GLU A 339 -19.90 -0.70 -15.23
N ASN A 340 -20.21 0.58 -15.28
CA ASN A 340 -21.57 1.07 -15.50
C ASN A 340 -22.61 0.39 -14.59
N GLY A 341 -22.26 0.17 -13.34
CA GLY A 341 -23.07 -0.48 -12.32
C GLY A 341 -23.06 -2.02 -12.32
N VAL A 342 -22.39 -2.66 -13.28
CA VAL A 342 -22.30 -4.13 -13.41
C VAL A 342 -20.98 -4.64 -12.85
N LEU A 343 -21.05 -5.66 -12.00
CA LEU A 343 -19.87 -6.33 -11.44
C LEU A 343 -19.09 -7.06 -12.53
N LYS A 344 -17.78 -6.77 -12.64
CA LYS A 344 -16.89 -7.34 -13.67
C LYS A 344 -15.86 -8.31 -13.12
N GLY A 345 -15.39 -8.10 -11.90
CA GLY A 345 -14.30 -8.92 -11.36
C GLY A 345 -14.10 -8.71 -9.87
N TYR A 346 -13.11 -9.44 -9.37
CA TYR A 346 -12.64 -9.39 -7.99
C TYR A 346 -11.14 -9.12 -7.95
N LEU A 347 -10.64 -8.66 -6.82
CA LEU A 347 -9.21 -8.57 -6.54
C LEU A 347 -8.67 -9.96 -6.23
N GLN A 348 -7.63 -10.40 -6.93
CA GLN A 348 -7.17 -11.78 -6.88
C GLN A 348 -5.67 -11.88 -6.55
N ASP A 349 -5.35 -12.80 -5.62
CA ASP A 349 -4.04 -13.43 -5.50
C ASP A 349 -3.96 -14.69 -6.36
N SER A 350 -2.81 -15.35 -6.40
CA SER A 350 -2.63 -16.56 -7.22
C SER A 350 -3.49 -17.74 -6.75
N LEU A 351 -3.69 -17.90 -5.44
CA LEU A 351 -4.49 -19.00 -4.89
C LEU A 351 -5.97 -18.84 -5.24
N ASN A 352 -6.53 -17.69 -4.95
CA ASN A 352 -7.97 -17.45 -5.15
C ASN A 352 -8.30 -17.35 -6.65
N ALA A 353 -7.44 -16.73 -7.46
CA ALA A 353 -7.56 -16.71 -8.92
C ALA A 353 -7.65 -18.14 -9.49
N ARG A 354 -6.73 -19.02 -9.11
CA ARG A 354 -6.71 -20.44 -9.53
C ARG A 354 -7.99 -21.17 -9.12
N LEU A 355 -8.39 -21.05 -7.88
CA LEU A 355 -9.56 -21.77 -7.35
C LEU A 355 -10.89 -21.29 -7.93
N MET A 356 -10.94 -20.03 -8.34
CA MET A 356 -12.12 -19.43 -8.98
C MET A 356 -12.07 -19.52 -10.52
N GLY A 357 -10.98 -20.00 -11.11
CA GLY A 357 -10.78 -20.01 -12.56
C GLY A 357 -10.70 -18.59 -13.18
N MET A 358 -10.19 -17.62 -12.43
CA MET A 358 -10.07 -16.23 -12.81
C MET A 358 -8.59 -15.83 -13.01
N PRO A 359 -8.31 -14.73 -13.73
CA PRO A 359 -6.95 -14.21 -13.83
C PRO A 359 -6.46 -13.61 -12.50
N VAL A 360 -5.15 -13.63 -12.27
CA VAL A 360 -4.47 -12.90 -11.19
C VAL A 360 -4.54 -11.40 -11.51
N THR A 361 -4.73 -10.58 -10.48
CA THR A 361 -4.86 -9.12 -10.65
C THR A 361 -3.70 -8.31 -10.05
N GLY A 362 -2.69 -9.00 -9.45
CA GLY A 362 -1.55 -8.31 -8.82
C GLY A 362 -1.92 -7.64 -7.50
N ASN A 363 -2.83 -8.26 -6.76
CA ASN A 363 -3.36 -7.73 -5.51
C ASN A 363 -2.96 -8.58 -4.29
N ALA A 364 -2.04 -9.52 -4.43
CA ALA A 364 -1.55 -10.30 -3.29
C ALA A 364 -0.73 -9.41 -2.35
N ARG A 365 -1.15 -9.26 -1.11
CA ARG A 365 -0.48 -8.42 -0.12
C ARG A 365 -0.24 -9.18 1.17
N ARG A 366 0.96 -9.00 1.73
CA ARG A 366 1.36 -9.47 3.06
C ARG A 366 1.44 -8.28 4.02
N GLU A 367 1.15 -8.51 5.28
CA GLU A 367 1.43 -7.53 6.33
C GLU A 367 2.96 -7.46 6.58
N SER A 368 3.62 -8.61 6.59
CA SER A 368 5.08 -8.75 6.67
C SER A 368 5.51 -10.14 6.20
N TYR A 369 6.82 -10.42 6.26
CA TYR A 369 7.36 -11.77 6.02
C TYR A 369 6.73 -12.84 6.94
N ALA A 370 6.19 -12.44 8.09
CA ALA A 370 5.56 -13.35 9.05
C ALA A 370 4.09 -13.68 8.72
N HIS A 371 3.56 -13.18 7.59
CA HIS A 371 2.15 -13.33 7.22
C HIS A 371 2.00 -13.95 5.83
N ILE A 372 0.91 -14.72 5.65
CA ILE A 372 0.52 -15.22 4.33
C ILE A 372 -0.05 -14.08 3.47
N PRO A 373 0.14 -14.10 2.13
CA PRO A 373 -0.51 -13.13 1.27
C PRO A 373 -2.01 -13.39 1.19
N MET A 374 -2.75 -12.31 0.98
CA MET A 374 -4.18 -12.34 0.69
C MET A 374 -4.54 -11.22 -0.29
N PRO A 375 -5.66 -11.32 -1.02
CA PRO A 375 -6.11 -10.23 -1.87
C PRO A 375 -6.36 -8.96 -1.07
N ARG A 376 -5.82 -7.84 -1.54
CA ARG A 376 -5.98 -6.50 -0.93
C ARG A 376 -6.01 -5.44 -2.02
N MET A 377 -6.70 -4.36 -1.72
CA MET A 377 -6.74 -3.17 -2.58
C MET A 377 -5.37 -2.54 -2.77
N THR A 378 -5.19 -1.92 -3.92
CA THR A 378 -4.10 -0.96 -4.20
C THR A 378 -4.62 0.46 -4.10
N ASN A 379 -5.03 1.08 -5.20
CA ASN A 379 -5.74 2.36 -5.18
C ASN A 379 -7.13 2.15 -5.76
N THR A 380 -8.12 1.99 -4.89
CA THR A 380 -9.51 1.80 -5.30
C THR A 380 -10.22 3.14 -5.38
N TYR A 381 -10.82 3.45 -6.51
CA TYR A 381 -11.54 4.68 -6.71
C TYR A 381 -12.68 4.55 -7.73
N MET A 382 -13.65 5.47 -7.62
CA MET A 382 -14.73 5.61 -8.59
C MET A 382 -14.28 6.59 -9.68
N LEU A 383 -14.49 6.23 -10.94
CA LEU A 383 -14.25 7.12 -12.07
C LEU A 383 -15.30 8.24 -12.09
N ASN A 384 -14.93 9.36 -12.70
CA ASN A 384 -15.87 10.45 -12.92
C ASN A 384 -17.05 9.98 -13.79
N GLY A 385 -18.24 10.43 -13.41
CA GLY A 385 -19.41 10.35 -14.27
C GLY A 385 -19.50 11.53 -15.26
N ASP A 386 -20.67 11.73 -15.82
CA ASP A 386 -20.98 12.76 -16.82
C ASP A 386 -21.44 14.10 -16.21
N LYS A 387 -21.64 14.16 -14.89
CA LYS A 387 -22.10 15.35 -14.16
C LYS A 387 -20.96 16.07 -13.45
N THR A 388 -21.04 17.40 -13.44
CA THR A 388 -20.12 18.22 -12.64
C THR A 388 -20.48 18.17 -11.15
N PRO A 389 -19.53 18.46 -10.23
CA PRO A 389 -19.84 18.57 -8.80
C PRO A 389 -20.99 19.54 -8.50
N GLU A 390 -21.06 20.67 -9.21
CA GLU A 390 -22.10 21.72 -9.06
C GLU A 390 -23.47 21.18 -9.45
N GLU A 391 -23.57 20.42 -10.54
CA GLU A 391 -24.83 19.77 -10.97
C GLU A 391 -25.28 18.72 -9.94
N ILE A 392 -24.36 17.97 -9.37
CA ILE A 392 -24.67 16.99 -8.33
C ILE A 392 -25.18 17.68 -7.07
N ILE A 393 -24.50 18.73 -6.61
CA ILE A 393 -24.93 19.53 -5.44
C ILE A 393 -26.31 20.15 -5.68
N ALA A 394 -26.57 20.69 -6.86
CA ALA A 394 -27.85 21.30 -7.19
C ALA A 394 -29.02 20.29 -7.30
N SER A 395 -28.72 18.98 -7.32
CA SER A 395 -29.75 17.93 -7.41
C SER A 395 -30.28 17.47 -6.04
N VAL A 396 -29.80 18.05 -4.94
CA VAL A 396 -30.17 17.69 -3.55
C VAL A 396 -31.01 18.74 -2.90
#